data_ffba4926bcd3879c7ae1feefe1aa3b88
#
_entry.id   ffba4926bcd3879c7ae1feefe1aa3b88
#
_cell.length_a   1.000
_cell.length_b   1.000
_cell.length_c   1.000
_cell.angle_alpha   90.00
_cell.angle_beta   90.00
_cell.angle_gamma   90.00
#
_symmetry.space_group_name_H-M   'P 1'
#
loop_
_entity.id
_entity.type
_entity.pdbx_description
1 polymer ?
#
loop_
_entity_poly.entity_id
_entity_poly.type
_entity_poly.pdbx_seq_one_letter_code
_entity_poly.pdbx_strand_id
1 'polypeptide(L)'
;WENMPWKHGRFVFTEEWSKDLFDLDEGSRFGMDFWEYVKNVRDEVNRHIELARKDGSIGGSLEAEVTVYADDDGREKLGRLEDELKYVFITSTAEVKPLAEAPAELQDSLVKGIKIAVAASHAEKCERCWHREGSVGHLHEGICDRCSSNVYGDGEVRRFA
;
A
#
# COMPACT_ATOMS: atom_id res chain seq x y z
N TRP A 1 26.47 3.76 6.78
CA TRP A 1 26.70 5.21 6.85
C TRP A 1 27.81 5.65 5.88
N GLU A 2 28.95 4.98 5.88
CA GLU A 2 30.10 5.31 5.01
C GLU A 2 29.81 5.23 3.51
N ASN A 3 28.78 4.50 3.11
CA ASN A 3 28.38 4.32 1.71
C ASN A 3 27.31 5.33 1.26
N MET A 4 26.98 6.33 2.07
CA MET A 4 26.00 7.35 1.66
C MET A 4 26.60 8.27 0.59
N PRO A 5 25.83 8.61 -0.47
CA PRO A 5 26.35 9.35 -1.63
C PRO A 5 26.60 10.84 -1.36
N TRP A 6 26.19 11.37 -0.22
CA TRP A 6 26.38 12.77 0.14
C TRP A 6 27.42 12.94 1.24
N LYS A 7 27.95 14.16 1.37
CA LYS A 7 28.90 14.52 2.41
C LYS A 7 28.19 14.56 3.77
N HIS A 8 28.72 13.86 4.74
CA HIS A 8 28.15 13.72 6.10
C HIS A 8 29.27 13.68 7.16
N GLY A 9 28.94 13.84 8.43
CA GLY A 9 29.83 13.67 9.56
C GLY A 9 30.23 12.22 9.80
N ARG A 10 31.07 12.00 10.79
CA ARG A 10 31.59 10.66 11.15
C ARG A 10 30.50 9.70 11.64
N PHE A 11 29.52 10.22 12.36
CA PHE A 11 28.46 9.43 12.98
C PHE A 11 27.08 9.98 12.63
N VAL A 12 26.14 9.12 12.31
CA VAL A 12 24.73 9.51 12.03
C VAL A 12 24.10 10.27 13.20
N PHE A 13 24.44 9.92 14.43
CA PHE A 13 23.89 10.54 15.64
C PHE A 13 24.39 11.98 15.90
N THR A 14 25.36 12.45 15.13
CA THR A 14 25.87 13.84 15.21
C THR A 14 25.35 14.72 14.09
N GLU A 15 24.55 14.15 13.19
CA GLU A 15 23.91 14.93 12.13
C GLU A 15 22.67 15.65 12.66
N GLU A 16 22.41 16.81 12.08
CA GLU A 16 21.18 17.57 12.34
C GLU A 16 20.03 17.02 11.50
N TRP A 17 18.81 17.12 12.02
CA TRP A 17 17.60 16.88 11.25
C TRP A 17 17.51 17.86 10.08
N SER A 18 16.92 17.40 8.96
CA SER A 18 16.67 18.27 7.83
C SER A 18 15.88 19.51 8.28
N LYS A 19 16.34 20.68 7.84
CA LYS A 19 15.67 21.98 8.09
C LYS A 19 14.77 22.38 6.92
N ASP A 20 14.82 21.60 5.81
CA ASP A 20 14.09 21.86 4.56
C ASP A 20 12.76 21.10 4.51
N LEU A 21 12.19 20.79 5.68
CA LEU A 21 10.84 20.22 5.76
C LEU A 21 9.81 21.33 5.50
N PHE A 22 8.78 20.97 4.76
CA PHE A 22 7.67 21.86 4.44
C PHE A 22 6.35 21.24 4.89
N ASP A 23 5.37 22.07 5.18
CA ASP A 23 4.01 21.63 5.44
C ASP A 23 3.28 21.35 4.13
N LEU A 24 2.33 20.41 4.16
CA LEU A 24 1.43 20.19 3.05
C LEU A 24 0.41 21.35 2.98
N ASP A 25 0.13 21.84 1.77
CA ASP A 25 -0.85 22.89 1.55
C ASP A 25 -2.23 22.44 2.02
N GLU A 26 -2.89 23.27 2.85
CA GLU A 26 -4.27 23.06 3.26
C GLU A 26 -5.20 23.02 2.04
N GLY A 27 -6.11 22.03 2.02
CA GLY A 27 -7.07 21.84 0.93
C GLY A 27 -6.48 21.36 -0.39
N SER A 28 -5.18 21.00 -0.44
CA SER A 28 -4.60 20.36 -1.61
C SER A 28 -5.19 18.96 -1.82
N ARG A 29 -5.12 18.46 -3.08
CA ARG A 29 -5.60 17.12 -3.44
C ARG A 29 -5.04 16.02 -2.52
N PHE A 30 -3.81 16.18 -2.04
CA PHE A 30 -3.08 15.29 -1.17
C PHE A 30 -2.64 15.97 0.13
N GLY A 31 -3.51 16.85 0.68
CA GLY A 31 -3.27 17.55 1.95
C GLY A 31 -3.35 16.63 3.17
N MET A 32 -3.15 17.20 4.35
CA MET A 32 -3.17 16.45 5.61
C MET A 32 -4.48 15.71 5.84
N ASP A 33 -5.63 16.32 5.59
CA ASP A 33 -6.96 15.69 5.75
C ASP A 33 -7.11 14.44 4.89
N PHE A 34 -6.57 14.47 3.66
CA PHE A 34 -6.53 13.31 2.79
C PHE A 34 -5.70 12.18 3.40
N TRP A 35 -4.49 12.50 3.85
CA TRP A 35 -3.59 11.49 4.42
C TRP A 35 -4.08 10.96 5.77
N GLU A 36 -4.73 11.78 6.59
CA GLU A 36 -5.40 11.30 7.82
C GLU A 36 -6.52 10.31 7.49
N TYR A 37 -7.34 10.60 6.49
CA TYR A 37 -8.36 9.66 6.04
C TYR A 37 -7.74 8.34 5.55
N VAL A 38 -6.74 8.40 4.66
CA VAL A 38 -6.03 7.22 4.14
C VAL A 38 -5.39 6.41 5.27
N LYS A 39 -4.78 7.08 6.24
CA LYS A 39 -4.21 6.44 7.43
C LYS A 39 -5.27 5.69 8.25
N ASN A 40 -6.42 6.32 8.51
CA ASN A 40 -7.51 5.67 9.24
C ASN A 40 -8.03 4.42 8.52
N VAL A 41 -8.18 4.49 7.20
CA VAL A 41 -8.55 3.30 6.40
C VAL A 41 -7.45 2.24 6.44
N ARG A 42 -6.17 2.62 6.35
CA ARG A 42 -5.04 1.70 6.46
C ARG A 42 -4.99 1.00 7.82
N ASP A 43 -5.29 1.71 8.91
CA ASP A 43 -5.32 1.12 10.25
C ASP A 43 -6.43 0.05 10.35
N GLU A 44 -7.58 0.28 9.71
CA GLU A 44 -8.63 -0.73 9.59
C GLU A 44 -8.24 -1.91 8.70
N VAL A 45 -7.59 -1.66 7.56
CA VAL A 45 -7.03 -2.72 6.71
C VAL A 45 -6.06 -3.58 7.51
N ASN A 46 -5.15 -2.97 8.26
CA ASN A 46 -4.20 -3.69 9.12
C ASN A 46 -4.91 -4.55 10.18
N ARG A 47 -5.98 -4.04 10.78
CA ARG A 47 -6.79 -4.80 11.73
C ARG A 47 -7.39 -6.05 11.09
N HIS A 48 -7.94 -5.94 9.88
CA HIS A 48 -8.49 -7.09 9.14
C HIS A 48 -7.40 -8.07 8.70
N ILE A 49 -6.23 -7.59 8.28
CA ILE A 49 -5.06 -8.42 7.97
C ILE A 49 -4.62 -9.23 9.21
N GLU A 50 -4.58 -8.60 10.39
CA GLU A 50 -4.22 -9.31 11.63
C GLU A 50 -5.26 -10.36 12.04
N LEU A 51 -6.54 -10.15 11.75
CA LEU A 51 -7.56 -11.18 11.94
C LEU A 51 -7.32 -12.37 11.01
N ALA A 52 -7.08 -12.14 9.72
CA ALA A 52 -6.79 -13.19 8.74
C ALA A 52 -5.47 -13.93 9.05
N ARG A 53 -4.47 -13.25 9.64
CA ARG A 53 -3.25 -13.91 10.13
C ARG A 53 -3.52 -14.82 11.34
N LYS A 54 -4.36 -14.39 12.26
CA LYS A 54 -4.70 -15.16 13.47
C LYS A 54 -5.50 -16.41 13.16
N ASP A 55 -6.38 -16.37 12.18
CA ASP A 55 -7.15 -17.53 11.73
C ASP A 55 -6.36 -18.43 10.76
N GLY A 56 -5.16 -18.00 10.33
CA GLY A 56 -4.29 -18.78 9.46
C GLY A 56 -4.60 -18.66 7.97
N SER A 57 -5.50 -17.76 7.57
CA SER A 57 -5.86 -17.56 6.16
C SER A 57 -4.71 -16.96 5.34
N ILE A 58 -3.86 -16.15 5.97
CA ILE A 58 -2.66 -15.56 5.36
C ILE A 58 -1.46 -15.62 6.31
N GLY A 59 -0.24 -15.69 5.76
CA GLY A 59 1.01 -15.64 6.54
C GLY A 59 1.51 -14.22 6.79
N GLY A 60 1.20 -13.28 5.91
CA GLY A 60 1.65 -11.88 6.01
C GLY A 60 0.89 -10.94 5.09
N SER A 61 1.05 -9.64 5.30
CA SER A 61 0.33 -8.59 4.54
C SER A 61 0.60 -8.66 3.03
N LEU A 62 1.81 -9.01 2.61
CA LEU A 62 2.17 -9.18 1.20
C LEU A 62 1.61 -10.46 0.56
N GLU A 63 0.85 -11.26 1.30
CA GLU A 63 0.04 -12.36 0.77
C GLU A 63 -1.43 -11.99 0.65
N ALA A 64 -1.81 -10.80 1.14
CA ALA A 64 -3.19 -10.35 1.14
C ALA A 64 -3.58 -9.66 -0.16
N GLU A 65 -4.80 -9.98 -0.63
CA GLU A 65 -5.59 -9.20 -1.56
C GLU A 65 -6.66 -8.49 -0.75
N VAL A 66 -6.68 -7.16 -0.84
CA VAL A 66 -7.60 -6.32 -0.07
C VAL A 66 -8.63 -5.68 -1.00
N THR A 67 -9.90 -5.81 -0.66
CA THR A 67 -10.98 -5.05 -1.28
C THR A 67 -11.60 -4.11 -0.25
N VAL A 68 -11.55 -2.82 -0.51
CA VAL A 68 -12.21 -1.79 0.28
C VAL A 68 -13.52 -1.41 -0.40
N TYR A 69 -14.64 -1.73 0.23
CA TYR A 69 -15.96 -1.26 -0.19
C TYR A 69 -16.23 0.08 0.48
N ALA A 70 -16.39 1.12 -0.31
CA ALA A 70 -16.48 2.48 0.18
C ALA A 70 -17.70 3.22 -0.38
N ASP A 71 -18.22 4.17 0.38
CA ASP A 71 -19.18 5.15 -0.13
C ASP A 71 -18.53 6.07 -1.18
N ASP A 72 -19.30 6.96 -1.79
CA ASP A 72 -18.82 7.78 -2.90
C ASP A 72 -17.65 8.70 -2.50
N ASP A 73 -17.66 9.27 -1.28
CA ASP A 73 -16.58 10.10 -0.76
C ASP A 73 -15.29 9.28 -0.53
N GLY A 74 -15.44 8.10 0.08
CA GLY A 74 -14.32 7.18 0.29
C GLY A 74 -13.71 6.67 -1.01
N ARG A 75 -14.58 6.35 -1.99
CA ARG A 75 -14.12 5.92 -3.32
C ARG A 75 -13.36 7.01 -4.06
N GLU A 76 -13.86 8.24 -4.00
CA GLU A 76 -13.19 9.39 -4.61
C GLU A 76 -11.80 9.62 -3.98
N LYS A 77 -11.70 9.60 -2.65
CA LYS A 77 -10.44 9.79 -1.94
C LYS A 77 -9.44 8.66 -2.22
N LEU A 78 -9.82 7.41 -1.98
CA LEU A 78 -8.91 6.27 -2.18
C LEU A 78 -8.54 6.08 -3.64
N GLY A 79 -9.47 6.36 -4.56
CA GLY A 79 -9.24 6.29 -6.00
C GLY A 79 -8.19 7.27 -6.52
N ARG A 80 -7.84 8.32 -5.75
CA ARG A 80 -6.75 9.24 -6.12
C ARG A 80 -5.39 8.58 -6.17
N LEU A 81 -5.21 7.49 -5.42
CA LEU A 81 -3.97 6.71 -5.36
C LEU A 81 -3.88 5.64 -6.45
N GLU A 82 -4.97 5.39 -7.18
CA GLU A 82 -5.02 4.41 -8.27
C GLU A 82 -4.43 3.04 -7.85
N ASP A 83 -3.59 2.46 -8.70
CA ASP A 83 -2.92 1.18 -8.45
C ASP A 83 -1.80 1.24 -7.38
N GLU A 84 -1.42 2.43 -6.94
CA GLU A 84 -0.43 2.62 -5.88
C GLU A 84 -1.01 2.46 -4.47
N LEU A 85 -2.34 2.39 -4.31
CA LEU A 85 -2.99 2.16 -3.01
C LEU A 85 -2.47 0.90 -2.31
N LYS A 86 -2.14 -0.15 -3.07
CA LYS A 86 -1.54 -1.38 -2.53
C LYS A 86 -0.22 -1.15 -1.79
N TYR A 87 0.55 -0.13 -2.17
CA TYR A 87 1.81 0.19 -1.49
C TYR A 87 1.58 0.91 -0.18
N VAL A 88 0.53 1.73 -0.11
CA VAL A 88 0.11 2.38 1.14
C VAL A 88 -0.36 1.34 2.15
N PHE A 89 -1.11 0.33 1.70
CA PHE A 89 -1.59 -0.76 2.56
C PHE A 89 -0.53 -1.85 2.81
N ILE A 90 0.54 -1.88 1.99
CA ILE A 90 1.58 -2.93 2.01
C ILE A 90 0.95 -4.31 1.77
N THR A 91 0.20 -4.43 0.69
CA THR A 91 -0.52 -5.64 0.28
C THR A 91 -0.21 -5.99 -1.17
N SER A 92 -0.49 -7.22 -1.61
CA SER A 92 -0.28 -7.63 -3.00
C SER A 92 -1.22 -6.92 -3.95
N THR A 93 -2.50 -6.77 -3.56
CA THR A 93 -3.48 -5.96 -4.30
C THR A 93 -4.28 -5.08 -3.34
N ALA A 94 -4.82 -3.98 -3.86
CA ALA A 94 -5.80 -3.16 -3.19
C ALA A 94 -6.81 -2.64 -4.21
N GLU A 95 -8.06 -3.07 -4.07
CA GLU A 95 -9.17 -2.61 -4.91
C GLU A 95 -10.16 -1.78 -4.12
N VAL A 96 -10.76 -0.79 -4.77
CA VAL A 96 -11.83 0.02 -4.18
C VAL A 96 -13.11 -0.20 -4.98
N LYS A 97 -14.18 -0.64 -4.29
CA LYS A 97 -15.49 -0.96 -4.89
C LYS A 97 -16.60 -0.14 -4.21
N PRO A 98 -17.75 0.02 -4.88
CA PRO A 98 -18.91 0.64 -4.27
C PRO A 98 -19.36 -0.08 -2.99
N LEU A 99 -19.72 0.67 -1.96
CA LEU A 99 -20.20 0.09 -0.69
C LEU A 99 -21.44 -0.82 -0.89
N ALA A 100 -22.26 -0.51 -1.88
CA ALA A 100 -23.44 -1.30 -2.23
C ALA A 100 -23.11 -2.71 -2.77
N GLU A 101 -21.87 -2.94 -3.22
CA GLU A 101 -21.40 -4.24 -3.70
C GLU A 101 -20.77 -5.08 -2.57
N ALA A 102 -20.73 -4.54 -1.36
CA ALA A 102 -20.16 -5.26 -0.22
C ALA A 102 -20.99 -6.51 0.11
N PRO A 103 -20.35 -7.68 0.25
CA PRO A 103 -21.02 -8.87 0.77
C PRO A 103 -21.72 -8.60 2.10
N ALA A 104 -22.93 -9.15 2.26
CA ALA A 104 -23.78 -8.88 3.42
C ALA A 104 -23.16 -9.33 4.76
N GLU A 105 -22.31 -10.35 4.69
CA GLU A 105 -21.58 -10.91 5.85
C GLU A 105 -20.43 -10.04 6.35
N LEU A 106 -19.96 -9.07 5.56
CA LEU A 106 -18.89 -8.18 5.98
C LEU A 106 -19.39 -7.23 7.07
N GLN A 107 -18.64 -7.19 8.15
CA GLN A 107 -18.89 -6.26 9.26
C GLN A 107 -18.50 -4.83 8.85
N ASP A 108 -19.16 -3.87 9.49
CA ASP A 108 -18.78 -2.46 9.36
C ASP A 108 -17.40 -2.22 9.99
N SER A 109 -16.61 -1.37 9.36
CA SER A 109 -15.33 -0.92 9.90
C SER A 109 -15.54 0.21 10.92
N LEU A 110 -14.49 0.57 11.67
CA LEU A 110 -14.51 1.75 12.53
C LEU A 110 -14.53 3.06 11.74
N VAL A 111 -14.13 3.01 10.46
CA VAL A 111 -14.27 4.13 9.52
C VAL A 111 -15.66 4.06 8.90
N LYS A 112 -16.47 5.09 9.13
CA LYS A 112 -17.84 5.15 8.59
C LYS A 112 -17.84 5.07 7.07
N GLY A 113 -18.76 4.34 6.50
CA GLY A 113 -18.91 4.19 5.05
C GLY A 113 -17.91 3.24 4.41
N ILE A 114 -17.19 2.46 5.21
CA ILE A 114 -16.15 1.51 4.76
C ILE A 114 -16.47 0.10 5.25
N LYS A 115 -16.32 -0.89 4.36
CA LYS A 115 -16.19 -2.31 4.71
C LYS A 115 -14.95 -2.89 4.03
N ILE A 116 -14.33 -3.88 4.64
CA ILE A 116 -13.05 -4.43 4.17
C ILE A 116 -13.15 -5.94 4.06
N ALA A 117 -12.75 -6.47 2.91
CA ALA A 117 -12.51 -7.88 2.71
C ALA A 117 -11.01 -8.12 2.53
N VAL A 118 -10.50 -9.18 3.15
CA VAL A 118 -9.13 -9.66 3.01
C VAL A 118 -9.18 -11.11 2.55
N ALA A 119 -8.46 -11.42 1.48
CA ALA A 119 -8.31 -12.78 0.97
C ALA A 119 -6.83 -13.11 0.77
N ALA A 120 -6.50 -14.40 0.79
CA ALA A 120 -5.15 -14.84 0.40
C ALA A 120 -5.00 -14.76 -1.11
N SER A 121 -3.89 -14.21 -1.57
CA SER A 121 -3.53 -14.26 -2.99
C SER A 121 -3.03 -15.65 -3.37
N HIS A 122 -3.51 -16.15 -4.49
CA HIS A 122 -3.06 -17.40 -5.10
C HIS A 122 -2.01 -17.20 -6.19
N ALA A 123 -1.64 -15.95 -6.49
CA ALA A 123 -0.60 -15.63 -7.46
C ALA A 123 0.79 -16.03 -6.93
N GLU A 124 1.75 -16.18 -7.85
CA GLU A 124 3.12 -16.48 -7.49
C GLU A 124 3.78 -15.34 -6.72
N LYS A 125 4.68 -15.69 -5.82
CA LYS A 125 5.43 -14.74 -5.00
C LYS A 125 6.67 -14.27 -5.73
N CYS A 126 6.80 -12.98 -5.94
CA CYS A 126 8.03 -12.39 -6.46
C CYS A 126 9.18 -12.54 -5.44
N GLU A 127 10.30 -13.12 -5.84
CA GLU A 127 11.47 -13.35 -4.97
C GLU A 127 12.12 -12.05 -4.48
N ARG A 128 11.97 -10.96 -5.24
CA ARG A 128 12.58 -9.66 -4.91
C ARG A 128 11.69 -8.79 -4.03
N CYS A 129 10.44 -8.54 -4.41
CA CYS A 129 9.57 -7.62 -3.67
C CYS A 129 8.58 -8.32 -2.75
N TRP A 130 8.44 -9.64 -2.88
CA TRP A 130 7.58 -10.52 -2.10
C TRP A 130 6.07 -10.32 -2.29
N HIS A 131 5.66 -9.39 -3.14
CA HIS A 131 4.27 -9.34 -3.57
C HIS A 131 3.90 -10.59 -4.36
N ARG A 132 2.66 -10.98 -4.26
CA ARG A 132 2.09 -12.02 -5.12
C ARG A 132 1.43 -11.35 -6.31
N GLU A 133 1.93 -11.65 -7.50
CA GLU A 133 1.46 -11.04 -8.74
C GLU A 133 1.47 -12.04 -9.90
N GLY A 134 0.47 -11.94 -10.79
CA GLY A 134 0.38 -12.80 -11.97
C GLY A 134 1.49 -12.60 -13.01
N SER A 135 2.26 -11.51 -12.90
CA SER A 135 3.38 -11.20 -13.80
C SER A 135 4.72 -11.82 -13.38
N VAL A 136 4.76 -12.59 -12.29
CA VAL A 136 6.00 -13.29 -11.87
C VAL A 136 6.43 -14.29 -12.93
N GLY A 137 7.71 -14.21 -13.34
CA GLY A 137 8.26 -15.06 -14.39
C GLY A 137 7.92 -14.63 -15.83
N HIS A 138 7.16 -13.55 -16.04
CA HIS A 138 6.76 -13.10 -17.38
C HIS A 138 7.95 -12.55 -18.20
N LEU A 139 8.71 -11.60 -17.68
CA LEU A 139 9.89 -11.02 -18.33
C LEU A 139 11.19 -11.66 -17.85
N HIS A 140 11.29 -11.97 -16.56
CA HIS A 140 12.46 -12.61 -15.95
C HIS A 140 11.99 -13.62 -14.90
N GLU A 141 12.63 -14.77 -14.86
CA GLU A 141 12.32 -15.86 -13.93
C GLU A 141 12.34 -15.36 -12.47
N GLY A 142 11.36 -15.80 -11.68
CA GLY A 142 11.26 -15.54 -10.24
C GLY A 142 10.85 -14.13 -9.83
N ILE A 143 10.79 -13.15 -10.74
CA ILE A 143 10.44 -11.76 -10.41
C ILE A 143 9.30 -11.21 -11.26
N CYS A 144 8.52 -10.28 -10.67
CA CYS A 144 7.41 -9.62 -11.36
C CYS A 144 7.90 -8.54 -12.35
N ASP A 145 7.02 -8.11 -13.27
CA ASP A 145 7.37 -7.12 -14.30
C ASP A 145 7.88 -5.80 -13.72
N ARG A 146 7.30 -5.33 -12.60
CA ARG A 146 7.80 -4.16 -11.87
C ARG A 146 9.25 -4.35 -11.42
N CYS A 147 9.57 -5.48 -10.83
CA CYS A 147 10.93 -5.79 -10.40
C CYS A 147 11.87 -5.96 -11.58
N SER A 148 11.40 -6.53 -12.69
CA SER A 148 12.16 -6.64 -13.94
C SER A 148 12.52 -5.26 -14.48
N SER A 149 11.56 -4.33 -14.54
CA SER A 149 11.82 -2.95 -14.95
C SER A 149 12.82 -2.23 -14.03
N ASN A 150 12.71 -2.44 -12.71
CA ASN A 150 13.61 -1.80 -11.74
C ASN A 150 15.05 -2.36 -11.74
N VAL A 151 15.23 -3.60 -12.19
CA VAL A 151 16.57 -4.23 -12.20
C VAL A 151 17.25 -4.12 -13.56
N TYR A 152 16.47 -4.26 -14.64
CA TYR A 152 17.01 -4.40 -15.99
C TYR A 152 16.55 -3.30 -16.95
N GLY A 153 15.62 -2.42 -16.54
CA GLY A 153 15.08 -1.33 -17.36
C GLY A 153 15.23 0.03 -16.69
N ASP A 154 14.38 0.97 -17.10
CA ASP A 154 14.39 2.36 -16.63
C ASP A 154 13.79 2.55 -15.23
N GLY A 155 13.24 1.49 -14.66
CA GLY A 155 12.57 1.52 -13.37
C GLY A 155 11.08 1.84 -13.46
N GLU A 156 10.39 1.66 -12.34
CA GLU A 156 8.98 2.04 -12.22
C GLU A 156 8.81 3.55 -12.05
N VAL A 157 7.72 4.08 -12.58
CA VAL A 157 7.30 5.46 -12.33
C VAL A 157 6.23 5.44 -11.24
N ARG A 158 6.55 6.04 -10.08
CA ARG A 158 5.62 6.29 -8.99
C ARG A 158 5.06 7.69 -9.09
N ARG A 159 3.77 7.85 -8.74
CA ARG A 159 3.06 9.12 -8.84
C ARG A 159 2.53 9.62 -7.51
N PHE A 160 2.23 8.72 -6.58
CA PHE A 160 1.49 9.04 -5.36
C PHE A 160 2.08 8.42 -4.10
N ALA A 161 2.72 7.24 -4.19
CA ALA A 161 3.20 6.51 -3.01
C ALA A 161 4.50 5.73 -3.26
#